data_10521a7544628baec4a033c8ce666362
#
_entry.id   10521a7544628baec4a033c8ce666362
#
_cell.length_a   1.000
_cell.length_b   1.000
_cell.length_c   1.000
_cell.angle_alpha   90.00
_cell.angle_beta   90.00
_cell.angle_gamma   90.00
#
_symmetry.space_group_name_H-M   'P 1'
#
loop_
_entity.id
_entity.type
_entity.pdbx_description
1 polymer ?
#
loop_
_entity_poly.entity_id
_entity_poly.type
_entity_poly.pdbx_seq_one_letter_code
_entity_poly.pdbx_strand_id
1 'polypeptide(L)'
;MTERRFGAQSMTAPLHDVLVKPPGAAFGRAFDDPAHGFLHACDLDVARREHAAFVEVLASLGPTVHVLDEEIDDPDLVYTFDPLLVTDRGAIPLRPGKPNRAEEPAVLERWTTAAGIPTLGRIEPPGTVEGGDTFWLRPDLFCIGRTLRTNATGVAQLGELVGGDVRAYDLPYWKGPDELVHLLSVISPVADDLAVVYLPLLPVGLWELLLDLDIRLIEVPDAEFPTLGCNVLAVRPGVVILAEGNPVTAAALAAAGCEVHTYPAKEIGVNGSGGPTCMTRPILRG
;
A
#
# COMPACT_ATOMS: atom_id res chain seq x y z
N MET A 1 3.73 2.31 31.73
CA MET A 1 4.02 2.47 30.30
C MET A 1 2.72 2.91 29.65
N THR A 2 2.66 4.09 29.05
CA THR A 2 1.49 4.51 28.25
C THR A 2 1.39 3.56 27.06
N GLU A 3 0.21 3.00 26.84
CA GLU A 3 -0.07 2.13 25.70
C GLU A 3 0.15 2.92 24.41
N ARG A 4 0.92 2.36 23.47
CA ARG A 4 1.21 2.99 22.19
C ARG A 4 -0.09 3.03 21.36
N ARG A 5 -0.49 4.20 20.90
CA ARG A 5 -1.77 4.43 20.20
C ARG A 5 -1.63 4.56 18.69
N PHE A 6 -0.40 4.71 18.16
CA PHE A 6 -0.09 4.76 16.74
C PHE A 6 1.36 4.35 16.50
N GLY A 7 1.71 4.11 15.26
CA GLY A 7 3.04 3.71 14.79
C GLY A 7 2.97 2.44 13.96
N ALA A 8 3.49 2.50 12.73
CA ALA A 8 3.37 1.42 11.76
C ALA A 8 4.69 1.22 10.99
N GLN A 9 5.81 1.15 11.72
CA GLN A 9 7.15 0.96 11.14
C GLN A 9 7.47 -0.52 10.87
N SER A 10 6.49 -1.24 10.31
CA SER A 10 6.62 -2.62 9.87
C SER A 10 5.56 -2.95 8.82
N MET A 11 5.88 -3.85 7.89
CA MET A 11 4.89 -4.42 6.97
C MET A 11 4.28 -5.71 7.52
N THR A 12 4.93 -6.37 8.48
CA THR A 12 4.58 -7.73 8.92
C THR A 12 4.17 -7.83 10.38
N ALA A 13 4.61 -6.92 11.26
CA ALA A 13 4.20 -6.93 12.66
C ALA A 13 2.67 -6.90 12.80
N PRO A 14 2.09 -7.47 13.87
CA PRO A 14 0.66 -7.52 14.08
C PRO A 14 -0.02 -6.17 13.82
N LEU A 15 -1.02 -6.15 12.96
CA LEU A 15 -1.83 -4.99 12.63
C LEU A 15 -2.92 -4.85 13.69
N HIS A 16 -2.91 -3.78 14.45
CA HIS A 16 -3.88 -3.52 15.51
C HIS A 16 -4.96 -2.53 15.07
N ASP A 17 -4.55 -1.43 14.44
CA ASP A 17 -5.44 -0.40 13.96
C ASP A 17 -5.15 -0.06 12.50
N VAL A 18 -6.19 0.01 11.68
CA VAL A 18 -6.09 0.28 10.24
C VAL A 18 -7.21 1.19 9.76
N LEU A 19 -6.87 2.16 8.92
CA LEU A 19 -7.82 3.06 8.27
C LEU A 19 -8.12 2.54 6.85
N VAL A 20 -9.41 2.53 6.51
CA VAL A 20 -9.92 2.20 5.17
C VAL A 20 -10.90 3.27 4.69
N LYS A 21 -11.09 3.38 3.37
CA LYS A 21 -12.09 4.28 2.75
C LYS A 21 -13.02 3.46 1.85
N PRO A 22 -14.31 3.36 2.16
CA PRO A 22 -15.27 2.75 1.24
C PRO A 22 -15.39 3.53 -0.08
N PRO A 23 -15.65 2.87 -1.23
CA PRO A 23 -15.82 3.55 -2.50
C PRO A 23 -17.07 4.45 -2.50
N GLY A 24 -16.85 5.75 -2.68
CA GLY A 24 -17.88 6.78 -2.77
C GLY A 24 -18.39 6.99 -4.19
N ALA A 25 -19.20 8.05 -4.40
CA ALA A 25 -19.76 8.39 -5.70
C ALA A 25 -18.68 8.71 -6.74
N ALA A 26 -17.55 9.30 -6.34
CA ALA A 26 -16.42 9.58 -7.23
C ALA A 26 -15.87 8.29 -7.86
N PHE A 27 -15.74 7.20 -7.09
CA PHE A 27 -15.29 5.91 -7.59
C PHE A 27 -16.16 5.37 -8.74
N GLY A 28 -17.49 5.56 -8.67
CA GLY A 28 -18.40 5.16 -9.75
C GLY A 28 -18.19 5.92 -11.06
N ARG A 29 -17.53 7.08 -11.03
CA ARG A 29 -17.21 7.92 -12.19
C ARG A 29 -15.74 7.90 -12.60
N ALA A 30 -14.93 7.08 -11.95
CA ALA A 30 -13.47 7.08 -12.14
C ALA A 30 -13.03 6.84 -13.60
N PHE A 31 -13.80 6.05 -14.35
CA PHE A 31 -13.52 5.76 -15.76
C PHE A 31 -13.82 6.94 -16.71
N ASP A 32 -14.57 7.97 -16.25
CA ASP A 32 -14.91 9.13 -17.08
C ASP A 32 -13.69 10.01 -17.36
N ASP A 33 -12.65 9.95 -16.48
CA ASP A 33 -11.38 10.62 -16.69
C ASP A 33 -10.24 9.59 -16.81
N PRO A 34 -9.62 9.45 -18.00
CA PRO A 34 -8.48 8.54 -18.21
C PRO A 34 -7.30 8.78 -17.28
N ALA A 35 -7.17 9.99 -16.70
CA ALA A 35 -6.11 10.30 -15.73
C ALA A 35 -6.16 9.45 -14.46
N HIS A 36 -7.32 8.86 -14.12
CA HIS A 36 -7.43 7.92 -13.01
C HIS A 36 -6.88 6.53 -13.34
N GLY A 37 -6.79 6.14 -14.62
CA GLY A 37 -6.17 4.87 -15.04
C GLY A 37 -7.04 3.64 -14.80
N PHE A 38 -8.37 3.79 -14.66
CA PHE A 38 -9.29 2.66 -14.51
C PHE A 38 -9.44 1.92 -15.85
N LEU A 39 -9.55 0.59 -15.80
CA LEU A 39 -9.54 -0.27 -16.98
C LEU A 39 -10.89 -0.29 -17.71
N HIS A 40 -12.00 -0.07 -16.99
CA HIS A 40 -13.36 -0.05 -17.52
C HIS A 40 -14.30 0.73 -16.59
N ALA A 41 -15.50 1.05 -17.08
CA ALA A 41 -16.55 1.71 -16.29
C ALA A 41 -16.84 0.93 -14.99
N CYS A 42 -16.82 1.63 -13.86
CA CYS A 42 -16.93 1.03 -12.54
C CYS A 42 -18.38 0.65 -12.20
N ASP A 43 -18.62 -0.57 -11.78
CA ASP A 43 -19.84 -0.96 -11.09
C ASP A 43 -19.69 -0.63 -9.59
N LEU A 44 -20.18 0.54 -9.19
CA LEU A 44 -20.04 1.03 -7.83
C LEU A 44 -20.69 0.10 -6.78
N ASP A 45 -21.80 -0.53 -7.11
CA ASP A 45 -22.48 -1.42 -6.17
C ASP A 45 -21.71 -2.74 -6.00
N VAL A 46 -21.06 -3.24 -7.07
CA VAL A 46 -20.11 -4.35 -6.96
C VAL A 46 -18.90 -3.93 -6.14
N ALA A 47 -18.27 -2.81 -6.44
CA ALA A 47 -17.10 -2.30 -5.72
C ALA A 47 -17.38 -2.15 -4.21
N ARG A 48 -18.56 -1.65 -3.83
CA ARG A 48 -18.97 -1.55 -2.42
C ARG A 48 -19.11 -2.90 -1.73
N ARG A 49 -19.69 -3.89 -2.43
CA ARG A 49 -19.80 -5.27 -1.88
C ARG A 49 -18.43 -5.92 -1.74
N GLU A 50 -17.56 -5.76 -2.72
CA GLU A 50 -16.19 -6.29 -2.66
C GLU A 50 -15.38 -5.64 -1.54
N HIS A 51 -15.46 -4.31 -1.39
CA HIS A 51 -14.81 -3.60 -0.29
C HIS A 51 -15.37 -4.04 1.08
N ALA A 52 -16.68 -4.22 1.21
CA ALA A 52 -17.29 -4.72 2.45
C ALA A 52 -16.78 -6.13 2.79
N ALA A 53 -16.70 -7.03 1.80
CA ALA A 53 -16.12 -8.36 1.99
C ALA A 53 -14.66 -8.32 2.40
N PHE A 54 -13.86 -7.43 1.80
CA PHE A 54 -12.48 -7.19 2.22
C PHE A 54 -12.37 -6.74 3.68
N VAL A 55 -13.21 -5.76 4.09
CA VAL A 55 -13.24 -5.25 5.47
C VAL A 55 -13.68 -6.33 6.46
N GLU A 56 -14.65 -7.18 6.08
CA GLU A 56 -15.09 -8.31 6.92
C GLU A 56 -13.94 -9.32 7.15
N VAL A 57 -13.22 -9.70 6.09
CA VAL A 57 -12.04 -10.56 6.20
C VAL A 57 -10.99 -9.90 7.09
N LEU A 58 -10.65 -8.65 6.85
CA LEU A 58 -9.65 -7.91 7.63
C LEU A 58 -10.02 -7.83 9.11
N ALA A 59 -11.24 -7.46 9.43
CA ALA A 59 -11.72 -7.36 10.82
C ALA A 59 -11.76 -8.73 11.53
N SER A 60 -12.09 -9.81 10.81
CA SER A 60 -12.12 -11.17 11.36
C SER A 60 -10.75 -11.67 11.82
N LEU A 61 -9.67 -11.08 11.32
CA LEU A 61 -8.29 -11.43 11.64
C LEU A 61 -7.71 -10.63 12.83
N GLY A 62 -8.52 -9.73 13.42
CA GLY A 62 -8.22 -9.07 14.68
C GLY A 62 -8.02 -7.55 14.67
N PRO A 63 -7.65 -6.90 13.56
CA PRO A 63 -7.49 -5.44 13.56
C PRO A 63 -8.78 -4.69 13.86
N THR A 64 -8.66 -3.56 14.56
CA THR A 64 -9.70 -2.54 14.61
C THR A 64 -9.69 -1.77 13.29
N VAL A 65 -10.79 -1.83 12.55
CA VAL A 65 -10.94 -1.14 11.27
C VAL A 65 -11.62 0.21 11.50
N HIS A 66 -10.90 1.28 11.23
CA HIS A 66 -11.42 2.64 11.22
C HIS A 66 -11.86 3.01 9.80
N VAL A 67 -12.98 3.70 9.69
CA VAL A 67 -13.54 4.12 8.40
C VAL A 67 -13.33 5.62 8.22
N LEU A 68 -12.81 6.01 7.06
CA LEU A 68 -12.73 7.40 6.64
C LEU A 68 -14.05 7.80 6.00
N ASP A 69 -14.85 8.61 6.71
CA ASP A 69 -16.18 9.02 6.25
C ASP A 69 -16.15 10.25 5.32
N GLU A 70 -15.05 11.02 5.34
CA GLU A 70 -14.93 12.23 4.52
C GLU A 70 -14.95 11.90 3.03
N GLU A 71 -15.78 12.60 2.26
CA GLU A 71 -15.91 12.47 0.81
C GLU A 71 -15.23 13.64 0.11
N ILE A 72 -14.49 13.31 -0.95
CA ILE A 72 -13.96 14.26 -1.93
C ILE A 72 -14.28 13.75 -3.32
N ASP A 73 -14.17 14.61 -4.33
CA ASP A 73 -14.39 14.22 -5.73
C ASP A 73 -13.13 13.59 -6.35
N ASP A 74 -12.58 12.62 -5.64
CA ASP A 74 -11.41 11.84 -6.08
C ASP A 74 -11.67 10.34 -5.85
N PRO A 75 -11.69 9.51 -6.91
CA PRO A 75 -11.91 8.08 -6.81
C PRO A 75 -10.75 7.34 -6.15
N ASP A 76 -9.52 7.89 -6.27
CA ASP A 76 -8.30 7.23 -5.80
C ASP A 76 -8.15 7.25 -4.27
N LEU A 77 -8.95 8.08 -3.54
CA LEU A 77 -8.92 8.14 -2.07
C LEU A 77 -9.21 6.79 -1.40
N VAL A 78 -9.87 5.85 -2.10
CA VAL A 78 -10.06 4.47 -1.63
C VAL A 78 -8.71 3.78 -1.34
N TYR A 79 -7.65 4.20 -2.01
CA TYR A 79 -6.29 3.71 -1.81
C TYR A 79 -5.55 4.54 -0.77
N THR A 80 -6.00 4.42 0.47
CA THR A 80 -5.53 5.20 1.64
C THR A 80 -4.05 5.03 1.98
N PHE A 81 -3.37 4.06 1.38
CA PHE A 81 -1.94 3.84 1.61
C PHE A 81 -1.08 4.95 1.02
N ASP A 82 -1.45 5.49 -0.15
CA ASP A 82 -0.60 6.40 -0.91
C ASP A 82 -0.43 7.80 -0.32
N PRO A 83 -1.48 8.44 0.24
CA PRO A 83 -1.38 9.84 0.63
C PRO A 83 -0.79 10.07 2.04
N LEU A 84 -0.52 9.02 2.81
CA LEU A 84 -0.09 9.15 4.21
C LEU A 84 0.93 8.06 4.59
N LEU A 85 1.93 8.41 5.39
CA LEU A 85 2.77 7.47 6.13
C LEU A 85 2.58 7.69 7.64
N VAL A 86 2.47 6.61 8.42
CA VAL A 86 2.40 6.67 9.89
C VAL A 86 3.65 6.03 10.48
N THR A 87 4.39 6.80 11.27
CA THR A 87 5.59 6.36 12.00
C THR A 87 5.32 6.34 13.50
N ASP A 88 6.25 5.80 14.28
CA ASP A 88 6.18 5.81 15.75
C ASP A 88 6.26 7.22 16.36
N ARG A 89 6.65 8.21 15.56
CA ARG A 89 6.79 9.62 15.96
C ARG A 89 5.63 10.50 15.50
N GLY A 90 4.80 10.03 14.57
CA GLY A 90 3.68 10.78 14.02
C GLY A 90 3.39 10.44 12.55
N ALA A 91 2.41 11.12 12.01
CA ALA A 91 1.99 11.00 10.61
C ALA A 91 2.78 11.95 9.71
N ILE A 92 3.03 11.52 8.48
CA ILE A 92 3.64 12.30 7.41
C ILE A 92 2.66 12.32 6.25
N PRO A 93 1.88 13.40 6.05
CA PRO A 93 1.15 13.60 4.81
C PRO A 93 2.13 13.61 3.65
N LEU A 94 1.91 12.71 2.69
CA LEU A 94 2.72 12.59 1.50
C LEU A 94 2.23 13.58 0.44
N ARG A 95 2.89 13.61 -0.70
CA ARG A 95 2.51 14.47 -1.81
C ARG A 95 2.49 13.63 -3.08
N PRO A 96 1.32 13.10 -3.48
CA PRO A 96 1.21 12.28 -4.68
C PRO A 96 1.77 12.96 -5.93
N GLY A 97 2.41 12.18 -6.79
CA GLY A 97 2.89 12.65 -8.08
C GLY A 97 1.77 12.82 -9.13
N LYS A 98 0.60 12.23 -8.87
CA LYS A 98 -0.61 12.32 -9.70
C LYS A 98 -1.39 13.59 -9.30
N PRO A 99 -1.54 14.61 -10.18
CA PRO A 99 -2.10 15.91 -9.77
C PRO A 99 -3.54 15.86 -9.26
N ASN A 100 -4.37 14.95 -9.79
CA ASN A 100 -5.76 14.77 -9.37
C ASN A 100 -5.90 14.20 -7.93
N ARG A 101 -4.82 13.65 -7.34
CA ARG A 101 -4.77 13.15 -5.97
C ARG A 101 -4.28 14.19 -4.93
N ALA A 102 -4.12 15.45 -5.34
CA ALA A 102 -3.47 16.48 -4.52
C ALA A 102 -4.22 16.80 -3.21
N GLU A 103 -5.54 16.56 -3.13
CA GLU A 103 -6.36 16.83 -1.95
C GLU A 103 -6.35 15.70 -0.90
N GLU A 104 -6.01 14.47 -1.31
CA GLU A 104 -6.06 13.29 -0.44
C GLU A 104 -5.21 13.41 0.84
N PRO A 105 -3.95 13.92 0.80
CA PRO A 105 -3.13 14.01 2.01
C PRO A 105 -3.75 14.91 3.09
N ALA A 106 -4.44 15.98 2.70
CA ALA A 106 -5.09 16.88 3.63
C ALA A 106 -6.30 16.23 4.32
N VAL A 107 -7.03 15.36 3.61
CA VAL A 107 -8.14 14.55 4.18
C VAL A 107 -7.61 13.63 5.27
N LEU A 108 -6.56 12.86 4.95
CA LEU A 108 -5.98 11.91 5.91
C LEU A 108 -5.29 12.62 7.08
N GLU A 109 -4.72 13.79 6.87
CA GLU A 109 -4.15 14.59 7.94
C GLU A 109 -5.22 15.10 8.92
N ARG A 110 -6.38 15.51 8.43
CA ARG A 110 -7.52 15.87 9.31
C ARG A 110 -7.94 14.69 10.17
N TRP A 111 -8.04 13.50 9.57
CA TRP A 111 -8.38 12.29 10.29
C TRP A 111 -7.34 11.95 11.36
N THR A 112 -6.04 11.94 11.02
CA THR A 112 -4.96 11.63 11.99
C THR A 112 -4.89 12.66 13.11
N THR A 113 -5.09 13.93 12.81
CA THR A 113 -5.14 15.01 13.82
C THR A 113 -6.31 14.78 14.79
N ALA A 114 -7.50 14.45 14.29
CA ALA A 114 -8.65 14.13 15.12
C ALA A 114 -8.44 12.86 15.98
N ALA A 115 -7.67 11.89 15.47
CA ALA A 115 -7.25 10.69 16.21
C ALA A 115 -6.11 10.95 17.23
N GLY A 116 -5.60 12.18 17.33
CA GLY A 116 -4.54 12.56 18.25
C GLY A 116 -3.14 12.11 17.82
N ILE A 117 -2.93 11.87 16.52
CA ILE A 117 -1.63 11.54 15.93
C ILE A 117 -0.99 12.85 15.45
N PRO A 118 0.19 13.23 15.97
CA PRO A 118 0.84 14.48 15.55
C PRO A 118 1.36 14.39 14.12
N THR A 119 1.34 15.49 13.39
CA THR A 119 2.03 15.61 12.10
C THR A 119 3.53 15.77 12.36
N LEU A 120 4.34 14.82 11.86
CA LEU A 120 5.79 14.83 12.00
C LEU A 120 6.46 15.81 11.02
N GLY A 121 5.89 15.95 9.83
CA GLY A 121 6.36 16.79 8.74
C GLY A 121 5.53 16.55 7.49
N ARG A 122 5.87 17.19 6.37
CA ARG A 122 5.19 17.05 5.07
C ARG A 122 6.20 16.98 3.94
N ILE A 123 5.77 16.43 2.81
CA ILE A 123 6.53 16.52 1.55
C ILE A 123 6.17 17.83 0.86
N GLU A 124 7.17 18.69 0.69
CA GLU A 124 6.99 20.02 0.12
C GLU A 124 7.37 20.06 -1.38
N PRO A 125 6.75 20.92 -2.19
CA PRO A 125 7.14 21.10 -3.58
C PRO A 125 8.63 21.45 -3.72
N PRO A 126 9.35 20.95 -4.75
CA PRO A 126 8.86 20.13 -5.86
C PRO A 126 8.86 18.61 -5.56
N GLY A 127 9.09 18.19 -4.33
CA GLY A 127 9.09 16.78 -3.92
C GLY A 127 7.73 16.13 -4.18
N THR A 128 7.73 14.89 -4.64
CA THR A 128 6.55 14.02 -4.73
C THR A 128 6.85 12.65 -4.16
N VAL A 129 5.92 12.07 -3.41
CA VAL A 129 5.98 10.72 -2.86
C VAL A 129 4.58 10.15 -2.81
N GLU A 130 4.41 8.91 -3.27
CA GLU A 130 3.24 8.07 -3.02
C GLU A 130 3.63 6.92 -2.09
N GLY A 131 2.74 6.57 -1.16
CA GLY A 131 2.99 5.53 -0.16
C GLY A 131 3.29 4.16 -0.76
N GLY A 132 2.71 3.83 -1.92
CA GLY A 132 2.99 2.62 -2.67
C GLY A 132 4.47 2.43 -3.07
N ASP A 133 5.25 3.52 -3.05
CA ASP A 133 6.70 3.47 -3.26
C ASP A 133 7.48 3.31 -1.95
N THR A 134 6.82 3.06 -0.81
CA THR A 134 7.47 3.06 0.50
C THR A 134 7.10 1.84 1.32
N PHE A 135 8.07 1.23 1.99
CA PHE A 135 7.80 0.19 2.96
C PHE A 135 8.95 0.02 3.97
N TRP A 136 8.59 -0.48 5.14
CA TRP A 136 9.54 -0.94 6.15
C TRP A 136 9.89 -2.41 5.90
N LEU A 137 11.12 -2.69 5.48
CA LEU A 137 11.61 -4.06 5.36
C LEU A 137 11.91 -4.65 6.75
N ARG A 138 12.43 -3.82 7.65
CA ARG A 138 12.64 -4.06 9.07
C ARG A 138 12.30 -2.77 9.84
N PRO A 139 12.07 -2.81 11.15
CA PRO A 139 11.73 -1.59 11.91
C PRO A 139 12.76 -0.46 11.83
N ASP A 140 14.01 -0.79 11.51
CA ASP A 140 15.14 0.12 11.35
C ASP A 140 15.59 0.31 9.89
N LEU A 141 14.94 -0.35 8.93
CA LEU A 141 15.32 -0.34 7.51
C LEU A 141 14.12 0.03 6.64
N PHE A 142 14.15 1.24 6.09
CA PHE A 142 13.09 1.80 5.26
C PHE A 142 13.51 1.83 3.79
N CYS A 143 12.65 1.29 2.91
CA CYS A 143 12.86 1.26 1.47
C CYS A 143 11.97 2.26 0.76
N ILE A 144 12.52 3.01 -0.20
CA ILE A 144 11.80 3.98 -1.03
C ILE A 144 12.09 3.69 -2.50
N GLY A 145 11.02 3.56 -3.31
CA GLY A 145 11.11 3.51 -4.75
C GLY A 145 11.19 4.91 -5.34
N ARG A 146 12.12 5.15 -6.28
CA ARG A 146 12.07 6.30 -7.17
C ARG A 146 11.36 5.89 -8.45
N THR A 147 10.23 6.53 -8.73
CA THR A 147 9.33 6.24 -9.84
C THR A 147 8.95 7.51 -10.59
N LEU A 148 8.03 7.39 -11.53
CA LEU A 148 7.44 8.56 -12.20
C LEU A 148 6.55 9.41 -11.26
N ARG A 149 6.12 8.84 -10.10
CA ARG A 149 5.27 9.51 -9.10
C ARG A 149 6.02 9.90 -7.82
N THR A 150 7.12 9.22 -7.53
CA THR A 150 8.00 9.53 -6.40
C THR A 150 9.34 10.01 -6.94
N ASN A 151 9.60 11.31 -6.86
CA ASN A 151 10.81 11.91 -7.44
C ASN A 151 11.97 11.98 -6.43
N ALA A 152 13.18 12.27 -6.94
CA ALA A 152 14.39 12.33 -6.14
C ALA A 152 14.31 13.33 -4.95
N THR A 153 13.62 14.46 -5.15
CA THR A 153 13.42 15.46 -4.08
C THR A 153 12.52 14.90 -2.99
N GLY A 154 11.43 14.22 -3.37
CA GLY A 154 10.53 13.56 -2.41
C GLY A 154 11.23 12.45 -1.63
N VAL A 155 12.05 11.63 -2.31
CA VAL A 155 12.88 10.59 -1.68
C VAL A 155 13.80 11.20 -0.61
N ALA A 156 14.49 12.30 -0.94
CA ALA A 156 15.38 12.97 0.00
C ALA A 156 14.62 13.54 1.22
N GLN A 157 13.53 14.26 1.00
CA GLN A 157 12.71 14.83 2.07
C GLN A 157 12.11 13.74 2.98
N LEU A 158 11.55 12.68 2.40
CA LEU A 158 10.98 11.60 3.19
C LEU A 158 12.06 10.86 3.99
N GLY A 159 13.24 10.63 3.39
CA GLY A 159 14.38 10.03 4.08
C GLY A 159 14.83 10.83 5.31
N GLU A 160 14.88 12.16 5.22
CA GLU A 160 15.16 13.04 6.36
C GLU A 160 14.10 12.97 7.45
N LEU A 161 12.81 12.95 7.07
CA LEU A 161 11.69 12.86 8.02
C LEU A 161 11.64 11.50 8.73
N VAL A 162 11.84 10.42 7.99
CA VAL A 162 11.85 9.05 8.55
C VAL A 162 13.09 8.82 9.39
N GLY A 163 14.27 9.22 8.89
CA GLY A 163 15.55 8.95 9.53
C GLY A 163 15.95 7.46 9.53
N GLY A 164 17.10 7.14 10.14
CA GLY A 164 17.58 5.76 10.21
C GLY A 164 18.22 5.26 8.91
N ASP A 165 18.20 3.94 8.66
CA ASP A 165 18.71 3.35 7.41
C ASP A 165 17.63 3.42 6.32
N VAL A 166 17.81 4.32 5.39
CA VAL A 166 16.91 4.55 4.26
C VAL A 166 17.60 4.11 2.97
N ARG A 167 16.95 3.21 2.23
CA ARG A 167 17.45 2.68 0.96
C ARG A 167 16.53 3.10 -0.17
N ALA A 168 17.08 3.78 -1.17
CA ALA A 168 16.34 4.20 -2.37
C ALA A 168 16.66 3.30 -3.56
N TYR A 169 15.64 2.95 -4.32
CA TYR A 169 15.74 2.07 -5.50
C TYR A 169 15.03 2.69 -6.69
N ASP A 170 15.69 2.70 -7.84
CA ASP A 170 15.07 3.13 -9.09
C ASP A 170 14.24 2.00 -9.68
N LEU A 171 12.98 2.28 -9.97
CA LEU A 171 12.12 1.36 -10.70
C LEU A 171 12.25 1.59 -12.22
N PRO A 172 12.04 0.55 -13.03
CA PRO A 172 12.08 0.68 -14.48
C PRO A 172 10.94 1.53 -15.01
N TYR A 173 11.14 2.20 -16.16
CA TYR A 173 10.11 2.96 -16.86
C TYR A 173 8.91 2.09 -17.26
N TRP A 174 9.13 0.81 -17.51
CA TRP A 174 8.17 -0.19 -17.94
C TRP A 174 7.29 0.28 -19.11
N LYS A 175 5.98 0.46 -18.91
CA LYS A 175 5.04 0.91 -19.95
C LYS A 175 4.77 2.42 -19.93
N GLY A 176 5.47 3.16 -19.09
CA GLY A 176 5.39 4.62 -19.02
C GLY A 176 4.43 5.17 -17.99
N PRO A 177 4.10 6.47 -18.08
CA PRO A 177 3.37 7.17 -17.02
C PRO A 177 1.92 6.72 -16.82
N ASP A 178 1.31 6.11 -17.85
CA ASP A 178 -0.08 5.66 -17.80
C ASP A 178 -0.23 4.28 -17.13
N GLU A 179 0.85 3.49 -17.08
CA GLU A 179 0.87 2.18 -16.44
C GLU A 179 1.99 2.12 -15.39
N LEU A 180 1.86 2.93 -14.36
CA LEU A 180 2.84 3.04 -13.29
C LEU A 180 2.99 1.74 -12.51
N VAL A 181 4.24 1.46 -12.13
CA VAL A 181 4.61 0.44 -11.15
C VAL A 181 5.15 1.13 -9.92
N HIS A 182 4.49 0.97 -8.77
CA HIS A 182 5.04 1.33 -7.46
C HIS A 182 6.01 0.25 -6.97
N LEU A 183 6.85 0.59 -6.00
CA LEU A 183 7.73 -0.40 -5.36
C LEU A 183 6.92 -1.56 -4.74
N LEU A 184 5.79 -1.28 -4.09
CA LEU A 184 4.88 -2.30 -3.54
C LEU A 184 4.03 -3.03 -4.60
N SER A 185 4.15 -2.68 -5.88
CA SER A 185 3.61 -3.52 -6.96
C SER A 185 4.50 -4.74 -7.23
N VAL A 186 5.79 -4.69 -6.83
CA VAL A 186 6.78 -5.72 -7.16
C VAL A 186 7.33 -6.44 -5.94
N ILE A 187 6.93 -6.05 -4.73
CA ILE A 187 7.29 -6.71 -3.47
C ILE A 187 6.20 -6.52 -2.42
N SER A 188 5.90 -7.58 -1.69
CA SER A 188 5.11 -7.54 -0.44
C SER A 188 5.80 -8.40 0.61
N PRO A 189 6.40 -7.82 1.66
CA PRO A 189 6.84 -8.57 2.84
C PRO A 189 5.63 -9.22 3.54
N VAL A 190 5.71 -10.52 3.83
CA VAL A 190 4.61 -11.30 4.44
C VAL A 190 4.99 -11.95 5.76
N ALA A 191 6.29 -12.06 6.03
CA ALA A 191 6.87 -12.41 7.33
C ALA A 191 8.27 -11.80 7.41
N ASP A 192 8.95 -11.93 8.55
CA ASP A 192 10.27 -11.34 8.76
C ASP A 192 11.34 -11.95 7.82
N ASP A 193 11.10 -13.20 7.38
CA ASP A 193 11.99 -13.98 6.50
C ASP A 193 11.35 -14.37 5.16
N LEU A 194 10.21 -13.75 4.78
CA LEU A 194 9.46 -14.14 3.59
C LEU A 194 8.83 -12.93 2.89
N ALA A 195 9.02 -12.83 1.58
CA ALA A 195 8.39 -11.82 0.74
C ALA A 195 7.84 -12.42 -0.56
N VAL A 196 6.70 -11.90 -1.01
CA VAL A 196 6.17 -12.13 -2.37
C VAL A 196 6.81 -11.10 -3.29
N VAL A 197 7.31 -11.52 -4.45
CA VAL A 197 8.02 -10.65 -5.39
C VAL A 197 7.62 -10.91 -6.84
N TYR A 198 7.66 -9.86 -7.66
CA TYR A 198 7.60 -9.98 -9.11
C TYR A 198 8.98 -9.63 -9.69
N LEU A 199 9.80 -10.65 -9.92
CA LEU A 199 11.22 -10.52 -10.29
C LEU A 199 11.48 -9.69 -11.55
N PRO A 200 10.66 -9.77 -12.63
CA PRO A 200 10.94 -9.02 -13.86
C PRO A 200 11.07 -7.51 -13.70
N LEU A 201 10.46 -6.93 -12.64
CA LEU A 201 10.48 -5.48 -12.38
C LEU A 201 11.13 -5.13 -11.03
N LEU A 202 11.57 -6.11 -10.26
CA LEU A 202 12.21 -5.89 -8.97
C LEU A 202 13.60 -5.24 -9.17
N PRO A 203 13.91 -4.11 -8.51
CA PRO A 203 15.24 -3.51 -8.58
C PRO A 203 16.33 -4.48 -8.11
N VAL A 204 17.42 -4.59 -8.88
CA VAL A 204 18.53 -5.54 -8.59
C VAL A 204 19.10 -5.31 -7.19
N GLY A 205 19.35 -4.06 -6.81
CA GLY A 205 19.89 -3.75 -5.47
C GLY A 205 18.94 -4.11 -4.32
N LEU A 206 17.61 -4.12 -4.58
CA LEU A 206 16.65 -4.62 -3.60
C LEU A 206 16.69 -6.15 -3.53
N TRP A 207 16.76 -6.83 -4.67
CA TRP A 207 16.91 -8.28 -4.72
C TRP A 207 18.17 -8.75 -3.98
N GLU A 208 19.32 -8.08 -4.19
CA GLU A 208 20.58 -8.36 -3.48
C GLU A 208 20.39 -8.19 -1.96
N LEU A 209 19.77 -7.09 -1.53
CA LEU A 209 19.49 -6.84 -0.11
C LEU A 209 18.60 -7.95 0.50
N LEU A 210 17.57 -8.42 -0.22
CA LEU A 210 16.69 -9.49 0.27
C LEU A 210 17.47 -10.79 0.48
N LEU A 211 18.41 -11.13 -0.43
CA LEU A 211 19.26 -12.28 -0.29
C LEU A 211 20.27 -12.13 0.87
N ASP A 212 20.90 -10.96 1.01
CA ASP A 212 21.84 -10.68 2.10
C ASP A 212 21.18 -10.77 3.49
N LEU A 213 19.87 -10.57 3.53
CA LEU A 213 19.06 -10.67 4.75
C LEU A 213 18.41 -12.03 4.94
N ASP A 214 18.75 -13.04 4.11
CA ASP A 214 18.18 -14.40 4.11
C ASP A 214 16.63 -14.42 3.98
N ILE A 215 16.05 -13.44 3.27
CA ILE A 215 14.59 -13.38 3.02
C ILE A 215 14.27 -14.33 1.86
N ARG A 216 13.41 -15.31 2.13
CA ARG A 216 12.89 -16.24 1.13
C ARG A 216 11.91 -15.52 0.20
N LEU A 217 11.96 -15.83 -1.09
CA LEU A 217 11.14 -15.18 -2.10
C LEU A 217 10.09 -16.15 -2.66
N ILE A 218 8.84 -15.67 -2.72
CA ILE A 218 7.76 -16.31 -3.49
C ILE A 218 7.57 -15.48 -4.75
N GLU A 219 7.86 -16.10 -5.90
CA GLU A 219 7.75 -15.45 -7.20
C GLU A 219 6.31 -15.48 -7.72
N VAL A 220 5.79 -14.31 -8.10
CA VAL A 220 4.49 -14.17 -8.75
C VAL A 220 4.64 -14.46 -10.24
N PRO A 221 3.83 -15.36 -10.82
CA PRO A 221 3.87 -15.61 -12.25
C PRO A 221 3.33 -14.44 -13.07
N ASP A 222 3.82 -14.24 -14.30
CA ASP A 222 3.42 -13.16 -15.21
C ASP A 222 1.90 -13.03 -15.37
N ALA A 223 1.19 -14.17 -15.38
CA ALA A 223 -0.27 -14.20 -15.52
C ALA A 223 -1.03 -13.62 -14.31
N GLU A 224 -0.42 -13.63 -13.11
CA GLU A 224 -1.03 -13.13 -11.87
C GLU A 224 -0.55 -11.73 -11.49
N PHE A 225 0.45 -11.18 -12.18
CA PHE A 225 0.89 -9.81 -11.94
C PHE A 225 -0.21 -8.76 -12.24
N PRO A 226 -0.94 -8.83 -13.39
CA PRO A 226 -2.03 -7.91 -13.69
C PRO A 226 -3.25 -8.06 -12.75
N THR A 227 -3.40 -9.20 -12.09
CA THR A 227 -4.49 -9.47 -11.14
C THR A 227 -4.09 -9.24 -9.68
N LEU A 228 -3.03 -8.44 -9.46
CA LEU A 228 -2.55 -8.03 -8.15
C LEU A 228 -1.92 -9.16 -7.31
N GLY A 229 -1.40 -10.20 -7.94
CA GLY A 229 -0.77 -11.33 -7.24
C GLY A 229 0.40 -10.93 -6.33
N CYS A 230 1.09 -9.82 -6.64
CA CYS A 230 2.16 -9.30 -5.81
C CYS A 230 1.69 -8.35 -4.70
N ASN A 231 0.43 -7.89 -4.71
CA ASN A 231 -0.10 -7.02 -3.68
C ASN A 231 -0.75 -7.85 -2.56
N VAL A 232 0.04 -8.19 -1.55
CA VAL A 232 -0.34 -9.05 -0.43
C VAL A 232 -0.24 -8.25 0.87
N LEU A 233 -1.32 -8.20 1.64
CA LEU A 233 -1.34 -7.55 2.95
C LEU A 233 -1.06 -8.57 4.06
N ALA A 234 0.04 -8.42 4.78
CA ALA A 234 0.24 -9.16 6.02
C ALA A 234 -0.54 -8.50 7.16
N VAL A 235 -1.44 -9.25 7.80
CA VAL A 235 -2.15 -8.82 9.02
C VAL A 235 -1.28 -9.08 10.24
N ARG A 236 -0.52 -10.15 10.23
CA ARG A 236 0.57 -10.51 11.13
C ARG A 236 1.53 -11.46 10.39
N PRO A 237 2.73 -11.76 10.91
CA PRO A 237 3.67 -12.64 10.19
C PRO A 237 3.01 -13.95 9.76
N GLY A 238 3.02 -14.21 8.45
CA GLY A 238 2.46 -15.43 7.85
C GLY A 238 0.92 -15.51 7.80
N VAL A 239 0.18 -14.46 8.17
CA VAL A 239 -1.28 -14.39 7.97
C VAL A 239 -1.58 -13.25 7.01
N VAL A 240 -2.08 -13.59 5.84
CA VAL A 240 -2.11 -12.68 4.70
C VAL A 240 -3.46 -12.60 4.02
N ILE A 241 -3.75 -11.44 3.42
CA ILE A 241 -4.91 -11.21 2.57
C ILE A 241 -4.43 -10.96 1.14
N LEU A 242 -5.02 -11.63 0.18
CA LEU A 242 -4.72 -11.59 -1.25
C LEU A 242 -6.02 -11.44 -2.05
N ALA A 243 -5.99 -10.69 -3.15
CA ALA A 243 -7.11 -10.63 -4.09
C ALA A 243 -7.40 -12.02 -4.72
N GLU A 244 -8.67 -12.39 -4.88
CA GLU A 244 -9.06 -13.57 -5.68
C GLU A 244 -8.54 -13.46 -7.11
N GLY A 245 -8.38 -14.62 -7.79
CA GLY A 245 -7.83 -14.67 -9.15
C GLY A 245 -6.32 -14.94 -9.21
N ASN A 246 -5.66 -15.19 -8.07
CA ASN A 246 -4.22 -15.45 -7.96
C ASN A 246 -3.92 -16.82 -7.33
N PRO A 247 -4.41 -17.94 -7.92
CA PRO A 247 -4.34 -19.26 -7.30
C PRO A 247 -2.92 -19.82 -7.16
N VAL A 248 -2.00 -19.46 -8.06
CA VAL A 248 -0.60 -19.94 -8.00
C VAL A 248 0.13 -19.27 -6.84
N THR A 249 -0.01 -17.95 -6.71
CA THR A 249 0.57 -17.19 -5.60
C THR A 249 -0.03 -17.62 -4.26
N ALA A 250 -1.36 -17.82 -4.19
CA ALA A 250 -2.03 -18.30 -2.99
C ALA A 250 -1.52 -19.69 -2.56
N ALA A 251 -1.36 -20.61 -3.51
CA ALA A 251 -0.83 -21.95 -3.25
C ALA A 251 0.65 -21.91 -2.77
N ALA A 252 1.47 -21.04 -3.37
CA ALA A 252 2.87 -20.85 -2.97
C ALA A 252 3.00 -20.28 -1.56
N LEU A 253 2.17 -19.29 -1.21
CA LEU A 253 2.07 -18.74 0.15
C LEU A 253 1.67 -19.82 1.17
N ALA A 254 0.64 -20.61 0.86
CA ALA A 254 0.20 -21.71 1.73
C ALA A 254 1.29 -22.78 1.89
N ALA A 255 1.98 -23.14 0.80
CA ALA A 255 3.11 -24.09 0.84
C ALA A 255 4.31 -23.57 1.66
N ALA A 256 4.49 -22.24 1.72
CA ALA A 256 5.50 -21.58 2.56
C ALA A 256 5.09 -21.48 4.04
N GLY A 257 3.86 -21.95 4.40
CA GLY A 257 3.35 -21.97 5.77
C GLY A 257 2.45 -20.77 6.12
N CYS A 258 2.04 -19.96 5.15
CA CYS A 258 1.12 -18.85 5.41
C CYS A 258 -0.34 -19.31 5.51
N GLU A 259 -1.08 -18.66 6.40
CA GLU A 259 -2.54 -18.66 6.42
C GLU A 259 -3.03 -17.61 5.40
N VAL A 260 -3.68 -18.07 4.33
CA VAL A 260 -4.07 -17.22 3.21
C VAL A 260 -5.57 -16.99 3.20
N HIS A 261 -5.97 -15.72 3.23
CA HIS A 261 -7.35 -15.28 3.09
C HIS A 261 -7.50 -14.53 1.76
N THR A 262 -8.65 -14.70 1.11
CA THR A 262 -8.94 -14.03 -0.16
C THR A 262 -10.24 -13.23 -0.08
N TYR A 263 -10.38 -12.26 -0.96
CA TYR A 263 -11.59 -11.46 -1.12
C TYR A 263 -11.83 -11.16 -2.62
N PRO A 264 -13.08 -11.00 -3.06
CA PRO A 264 -13.36 -10.60 -4.43
C PRO A 264 -12.87 -9.16 -4.68
N ALA A 265 -12.14 -8.94 -5.77
CA ALA A 265 -11.43 -7.68 -6.01
C ALA A 265 -11.49 -7.20 -7.46
N LYS A 266 -12.52 -7.58 -8.20
CA LYS A 266 -12.62 -7.26 -9.63
C LYS A 266 -12.81 -5.76 -9.86
N GLU A 267 -13.79 -5.16 -9.18
CA GLU A 267 -14.10 -3.73 -9.32
C GLU A 267 -13.29 -2.86 -8.37
N ILE A 268 -13.21 -3.25 -7.09
CA ILE A 268 -12.53 -2.42 -6.08
C ILE A 268 -11.00 -2.45 -6.20
N GLY A 269 -10.44 -3.53 -6.74
CA GLY A 269 -9.01 -3.77 -6.81
C GLY A 269 -8.47 -3.71 -8.23
N VAL A 270 -8.75 -4.73 -9.04
CA VAL A 270 -8.15 -4.91 -10.36
C VAL A 270 -8.49 -3.74 -11.30
N ASN A 271 -9.75 -3.27 -11.32
CA ASN A 271 -10.17 -2.18 -12.18
C ASN A 271 -9.40 -0.87 -11.93
N GLY A 272 -9.12 -0.53 -10.66
CA GLY A 272 -8.35 0.66 -10.27
C GLY A 272 -6.87 0.37 -9.97
N SER A 273 -6.40 -0.86 -10.21
CA SER A 273 -5.00 -1.30 -10.01
C SER A 273 -4.47 -1.17 -8.58
N GLY A 274 -5.37 -1.27 -7.57
CA GLY A 274 -5.00 -1.18 -6.15
C GLY A 274 -5.47 -2.38 -5.33
N GLY A 275 -4.55 -3.11 -4.69
CA GLY A 275 -4.83 -4.30 -3.90
C GLY A 275 -5.08 -4.03 -2.41
N PRO A 276 -5.08 -5.07 -1.56
CA PRO A 276 -5.42 -4.96 -0.14
C PRO A 276 -4.47 -4.04 0.63
N THR A 277 -3.19 -3.98 0.26
CA THR A 277 -2.24 -3.03 0.86
C THR A 277 -2.62 -1.59 0.51
N CYS A 278 -2.94 -1.32 -0.76
CA CYS A 278 -3.29 0.03 -1.22
C CYS A 278 -4.56 0.57 -0.53
N MET A 279 -5.55 -0.28 -0.27
CA MET A 279 -6.82 0.07 0.39
C MET A 279 -6.71 0.25 1.91
N THR A 280 -5.55 0.06 2.50
CA THR A 280 -5.35 0.14 3.96
C THR A 280 -4.27 1.13 4.33
N ARG A 281 -4.52 1.98 5.32
CA ARG A 281 -3.44 2.71 5.99
C ARG A 281 -3.28 2.16 7.40
N PRO A 282 -2.22 1.36 7.65
CA PRO A 282 -1.88 0.95 9.02
C PRO A 282 -1.67 2.16 9.93
N ILE A 283 -2.34 2.16 11.07
CA ILE A 283 -2.24 3.19 12.10
C ILE A 283 -1.39 2.68 13.26
N LEU A 284 -1.59 1.43 13.65
CA LEU A 284 -0.81 0.79 14.70
C LEU A 284 -0.43 -0.64 14.29
N ARG A 285 0.88 -0.92 14.38
CA ARG A 285 1.46 -2.26 14.22
C ARG A 285 2.44 -2.56 15.36
N GLY A 286 2.48 -3.82 15.85
CA GLY A 286 3.45 -4.35 16.82
C GLY A 286 3.13 -4.12 18.28
#